data_99a4ee80264834d0b039953c14d3a0fd
#
_entry.id   99a4ee80264834d0b039953c14d3a0fd
#
_cell.length_a   1.000
_cell.length_b   1.000
_cell.length_c   1.000
_cell.angle_alpha   90.00
_cell.angle_beta   90.00
_cell.angle_gamma   90.00
#
_symmetry.space_group_name_H-M   'P 1'
#
loop_
_entity.id
_entity.type
_entity.pdbx_description
1 polymer ?
#
loop_
_entity_poly.entity_id
_entity_poly.type
_entity_poly.pdbx_seq_one_letter_code
_entity_poly.pdbx_strand_id
1 'polypeptide(L)'
;MSSRAALELTRASWRTARSYRVSLVVSFVSLLVTIIPVYLVASALQPLMASIIAEEAREYFGFVLLGTVLLVVVSTALTSFAASVSGGLSSGFFEALLATPTPLPALLIGRTGYAFLWAFGRIILLMSAGLLLGVEVQWARLPEALLLFGLVVAAYAGVGLLAAGFVVSFRTNAMIPQAVLVLSTVLGGVYFPTSVVPPAVAPLAEWIPLTPGLRALRQTLLLGYPLSATRGDLLRLFAAAAVCILLGVVVLRWSFGYARRAGSLAQY
;
A
#
# COMPACT_ATOMS: atom_id res chain seq x y z
N MET A 1 -27.30 5.81 0.29
CA MET A 1 -27.13 5.73 -1.18
C MET A 1 -25.66 5.63 -1.62
N SER A 2 -24.68 6.15 -0.89
CA SER A 2 -23.26 6.17 -1.28
C SER A 2 -22.57 4.78 -1.38
N SER A 3 -22.90 3.85 -0.48
CA SER A 3 -22.29 2.51 -0.47
C SER A 3 -22.69 1.64 -1.69
N ARG A 4 -23.93 1.78 -2.17
CA ARG A 4 -24.40 1.06 -3.36
C ARG A 4 -23.70 1.55 -4.63
N ALA A 5 -23.50 2.86 -4.77
CA ALA A 5 -22.79 3.42 -5.92
C ALA A 5 -21.32 2.97 -5.98
N ALA A 6 -20.62 2.95 -4.83
CA ALA A 6 -19.27 2.43 -4.75
C ALA A 6 -19.18 0.95 -5.12
N LEU A 7 -20.12 0.13 -4.63
CA LEU A 7 -20.23 -1.30 -4.94
C LEU A 7 -20.47 -1.56 -6.44
N GLU A 8 -21.37 -0.80 -7.07
CA GLU A 8 -21.66 -0.97 -8.51
C GLU A 8 -20.47 -0.57 -9.38
N LEU A 9 -19.74 0.50 -9.03
CA LEU A 9 -18.52 0.89 -9.73
C LEU A 9 -17.42 -0.18 -9.61
N THR A 10 -17.24 -0.75 -8.42
CA THR A 10 -16.29 -1.86 -8.22
C THR A 10 -16.71 -3.11 -9.01
N ARG A 11 -18.02 -3.44 -9.03
CA ARG A 11 -18.56 -4.56 -9.83
C ARG A 11 -18.37 -4.35 -11.34
N ALA A 12 -18.59 -3.13 -11.82
CA ALA A 12 -18.39 -2.79 -13.25
C ALA A 12 -16.91 -2.98 -13.62
N SER A 13 -15.99 -2.48 -12.82
CA SER A 13 -14.54 -2.66 -13.01
C SER A 13 -14.14 -4.15 -12.97
N TRP A 14 -14.72 -4.94 -12.05
CA TRP A 14 -14.49 -6.37 -11.97
C TRP A 14 -14.99 -7.14 -13.21
N ARG A 15 -16.19 -6.81 -13.72
CA ARG A 15 -16.72 -7.43 -14.95
C ARG A 15 -15.83 -7.17 -16.15
N THR A 16 -15.35 -5.94 -16.30
CA THR A 16 -14.39 -5.57 -17.35
C THR A 16 -13.09 -6.37 -17.22
N ALA A 17 -12.52 -6.47 -16.02
CA ALA A 17 -11.29 -7.22 -15.78
C ALA A 17 -11.43 -8.72 -16.04
N ARG A 18 -12.59 -9.33 -15.71
CA ARG A 18 -12.83 -10.75 -15.96
C ARG A 18 -12.84 -11.12 -17.45
N SER A 19 -13.06 -10.14 -18.32
CA SER A 19 -12.96 -10.32 -19.79
C SER A 19 -11.51 -10.47 -20.25
N TYR A 20 -10.53 -10.01 -19.45
CA TYR A 20 -9.10 -10.09 -19.77
C TYR A 20 -8.42 -11.30 -19.09
N ARG A 21 -8.86 -12.53 -19.42
CA ARG A 21 -8.30 -13.77 -18.84
C ARG A 21 -6.79 -13.88 -19.02
N VAL A 22 -6.26 -13.43 -20.15
CA VAL A 22 -4.82 -13.42 -20.43
C VAL A 22 -4.06 -12.53 -19.43
N SER A 23 -4.58 -11.36 -19.10
CA SER A 23 -3.96 -10.48 -18.10
C SER A 23 -3.89 -11.12 -16.71
N LEU A 24 -4.90 -11.92 -16.35
CA LEU A 24 -4.90 -12.68 -15.08
C LEU A 24 -3.75 -13.71 -15.07
N VAL A 25 -3.64 -14.51 -16.14
CA VAL A 25 -2.59 -15.52 -16.26
C VAL A 25 -1.21 -14.88 -16.27
N VAL A 26 -1.01 -13.81 -17.04
CA VAL A 26 0.26 -13.08 -17.09
C VAL A 26 0.63 -12.51 -15.73
N SER A 27 -0.31 -11.94 -14.99
CA SER A 27 -0.07 -11.43 -13.65
C SER A 27 0.30 -12.55 -12.66
N PHE A 28 -0.32 -13.70 -12.79
CA PHE A 28 0.00 -14.87 -11.97
C PHE A 28 1.41 -15.39 -12.26
N VAL A 29 1.74 -15.56 -13.55
CA VAL A 29 3.07 -15.99 -13.98
C VAL A 29 4.15 -14.97 -13.55
N SER A 30 3.89 -13.67 -13.69
CA SER A 30 4.83 -12.63 -13.27
C SER A 30 5.13 -12.67 -11.77
N LEU A 31 4.17 -13.05 -10.92
CA LEU A 31 4.39 -13.22 -9.49
C LEU A 31 5.28 -14.43 -9.19
N LEU A 32 5.04 -15.55 -9.85
CA LEU A 32 5.89 -16.75 -9.71
C LEU A 32 7.33 -16.46 -10.17
N VAL A 33 7.47 -15.77 -11.30
CA VAL A 33 8.78 -15.31 -11.81
C VAL A 33 9.46 -14.36 -10.84
N THR A 34 8.73 -13.61 -10.03
CA THR A 34 9.30 -12.71 -9.03
C THR A 34 9.69 -13.44 -7.74
N ILE A 35 8.85 -14.39 -7.26
CA ILE A 35 9.08 -15.01 -5.95
C ILE A 35 10.25 -16.01 -5.97
N ILE A 36 10.44 -16.72 -7.08
CA ILE A 36 11.53 -17.72 -7.20
C ILE A 36 12.91 -17.08 -7.04
N PRO A 37 13.29 -16.01 -7.79
CA PRO A 37 14.56 -15.32 -7.58
C PRO A 37 14.70 -14.75 -6.17
N VAL A 38 13.62 -14.19 -5.60
CA VAL A 38 13.63 -13.67 -4.23
C VAL A 38 13.93 -14.79 -3.24
N TYR A 39 13.32 -15.95 -3.39
CA TYR A 39 13.61 -17.13 -2.56
C TYR A 39 15.06 -17.58 -2.69
N LEU A 40 15.57 -17.71 -3.92
CA LEU A 40 16.96 -18.16 -4.18
C LEU A 40 17.98 -17.18 -3.58
N VAL A 41 17.78 -15.88 -3.79
CA VAL A 41 18.66 -14.83 -3.23
C VAL A 41 18.57 -14.81 -1.70
N ALA A 42 17.36 -14.90 -1.15
CA ALA A 42 17.16 -14.90 0.30
C ALA A 42 17.79 -16.13 0.96
N SER A 43 17.63 -17.31 0.39
CA SER A 43 18.27 -18.53 0.90
C SER A 43 19.81 -18.49 0.81
N ALA A 44 20.35 -17.91 -0.25
CA ALA A 44 21.80 -17.73 -0.40
C ALA A 44 22.36 -16.72 0.63
N LEU A 45 21.59 -15.67 0.97
CA LEU A 45 22.00 -14.64 1.92
C LEU A 45 21.67 -15.01 3.38
N GLN A 46 20.90 -16.05 3.64
CA GLN A 46 20.51 -16.48 4.98
C GLN A 46 21.68 -16.54 5.99
N PRO A 47 22.85 -17.14 5.68
CA PRO A 47 23.95 -17.22 6.64
C PRO A 47 24.50 -15.86 7.06
N LEU A 48 24.45 -14.87 6.16
CA LEU A 48 24.96 -13.52 6.39
C LEU A 48 23.93 -12.66 7.15
N MET A 49 22.65 -12.89 6.89
CA MET A 49 21.56 -12.06 7.41
C MET A 49 20.97 -12.56 8.71
N ALA A 50 21.15 -13.83 9.06
CA ALA A 50 20.51 -14.45 10.23
C ALA A 50 20.71 -13.68 11.54
N SER A 51 21.93 -13.23 11.82
CA SER A 51 22.23 -12.45 13.02
C SER A 51 21.66 -11.03 12.99
N ILE A 52 21.57 -10.44 11.80
CA ILE A 52 21.14 -9.04 11.59
C ILE A 52 19.63 -8.91 11.73
N ILE A 53 18.86 -9.93 11.28
CA ILE A 53 17.39 -9.94 11.27
C ILE A 53 16.77 -10.62 12.51
N ALA A 54 17.57 -11.14 13.43
CA ALA A 54 17.11 -11.99 14.54
C ALA A 54 16.01 -11.37 15.40
N GLU A 55 15.93 -10.04 15.48
CA GLU A 55 14.90 -9.31 16.22
C GLU A 55 13.54 -9.24 15.46
N GLU A 56 13.51 -9.51 14.17
CA GLU A 56 12.32 -9.39 13.34
C GLU A 56 11.87 -10.71 12.70
N ALA A 57 12.80 -11.63 12.40
CA ALA A 57 12.52 -12.89 11.74
C ALA A 57 13.60 -13.96 12.01
N ARG A 58 13.21 -15.24 11.92
CA ARG A 58 14.16 -16.37 11.99
C ARG A 58 14.84 -16.63 10.66
N GLU A 59 14.09 -16.42 9.57
CA GLU A 59 14.53 -16.69 8.20
C GLU A 59 14.46 -15.44 7.34
N TYR A 60 15.52 -15.20 6.57
CA TYR A 60 15.60 -14.02 5.70
C TYR A 60 14.57 -14.04 4.58
N PHE A 61 14.18 -15.23 4.09
CA PHE A 61 13.11 -15.32 3.10
C PHE A 61 11.76 -14.85 3.66
N GLY A 62 11.37 -15.26 4.88
CA GLY A 62 10.16 -14.76 5.53
C GLY A 62 10.19 -13.25 5.76
N PHE A 63 11.37 -12.72 6.14
CA PHE A 63 11.62 -11.29 6.29
C PHE A 63 11.34 -10.51 4.99
N VAL A 64 11.91 -10.94 3.86
CA VAL A 64 11.75 -10.28 2.56
C VAL A 64 10.35 -10.50 1.99
N LEU A 65 9.75 -11.67 2.22
CA LEU A 65 8.39 -11.98 1.77
C LEU A 65 7.37 -11.01 2.35
N LEU A 66 7.36 -10.79 3.67
CA LEU A 66 6.45 -9.83 4.30
C LEU A 66 6.72 -8.40 3.84
N GLY A 67 7.99 -8.03 3.63
CA GLY A 67 8.35 -6.77 3.00
C GLY A 67 7.72 -6.60 1.62
N THR A 68 7.83 -7.62 0.78
CA THR A 68 7.27 -7.64 -0.58
C THR A 68 5.73 -7.59 -0.55
N VAL A 69 5.09 -8.33 0.36
CA VAL A 69 3.63 -8.32 0.56
C VAL A 69 3.14 -6.91 0.91
N LEU A 70 3.81 -6.23 1.85
CA LEU A 70 3.45 -4.85 2.19
C LEU A 70 3.72 -3.88 1.05
N LEU A 71 4.80 -4.05 0.28
CA LEU A 71 5.06 -3.20 -0.90
C LEU A 71 3.95 -3.29 -1.95
N VAL A 72 3.36 -4.45 -2.18
CA VAL A 72 2.23 -4.60 -3.12
C VAL A 72 1.07 -3.70 -2.72
N VAL A 73 0.73 -3.68 -1.43
CA VAL A 73 -0.39 -2.87 -0.95
C VAL A 73 -0.05 -1.39 -0.84
N VAL A 74 1.17 -1.08 -0.39
CA VAL A 74 1.69 0.30 -0.31
C VAL A 74 1.71 0.94 -1.69
N SER A 75 2.25 0.27 -2.70
CA SER A 75 2.26 0.77 -4.08
C SER A 75 0.84 0.98 -4.61
N THR A 76 -0.08 0.03 -4.33
CA THR A 76 -1.48 0.16 -4.72
C THR A 76 -2.15 1.35 -4.02
N ALA A 77 -1.94 1.53 -2.71
CA ALA A 77 -2.51 2.64 -1.95
C ALA A 77 -1.99 4.00 -2.43
N LEU A 78 -0.70 4.10 -2.73
CA LEU A 78 -0.09 5.33 -3.24
C LEU A 78 -0.57 5.71 -4.64
N THR A 79 -0.64 4.73 -5.55
CA THR A 79 -0.85 5.00 -6.98
C THR A 79 -2.32 5.02 -7.38
N SER A 80 -3.18 4.20 -6.76
CA SER A 80 -4.58 4.04 -7.18
C SER A 80 -5.41 5.30 -7.04
N PHE A 81 -5.23 6.09 -5.97
CA PHE A 81 -5.96 7.35 -5.77
C PHE A 81 -5.52 8.40 -6.77
N ALA A 82 -4.20 8.59 -6.96
CA ALA A 82 -3.67 9.53 -7.92
C ALA A 82 -4.08 9.16 -9.37
N ALA A 83 -3.96 7.89 -9.74
CA ALA A 83 -4.38 7.38 -11.06
C ALA A 83 -5.88 7.51 -11.29
N SER A 84 -6.71 7.26 -10.26
CA SER A 84 -8.16 7.43 -10.35
C SER A 84 -8.55 8.87 -10.61
N VAL A 85 -7.87 9.83 -9.97
CA VAL A 85 -8.09 11.26 -10.17
C VAL A 85 -7.58 11.69 -11.55
N SER A 86 -6.35 11.37 -11.91
CA SER A 86 -5.75 11.70 -13.20
C SER A 86 -6.59 11.15 -14.36
N GLY A 87 -6.93 9.86 -14.33
CA GLY A 87 -7.76 9.23 -15.37
C GLY A 87 -9.20 9.77 -15.41
N GLY A 88 -9.74 10.20 -14.28
CA GLY A 88 -11.06 10.84 -14.23
C GLY A 88 -11.07 12.24 -14.82
N LEU A 89 -9.97 13.01 -14.65
CA LEU A 89 -9.80 14.33 -15.27
C LEU A 89 -9.63 14.20 -16.78
N SER A 90 -8.71 13.36 -17.24
CA SER A 90 -8.43 13.19 -18.69
C SER A 90 -9.59 12.60 -19.49
N SER A 91 -10.50 11.87 -18.88
CA SER A 91 -11.68 11.27 -19.53
C SER A 91 -12.95 12.15 -19.48
N GLY A 92 -12.89 13.35 -18.88
CA GLY A 92 -14.09 14.18 -18.63
C GLY A 92 -15.08 13.56 -17.63
N PHE A 93 -14.71 12.43 -17.01
CA PHE A 93 -15.58 11.69 -16.11
C PHE A 93 -15.99 12.52 -14.88
N PHE A 94 -15.09 13.37 -14.36
CA PHE A 94 -15.42 14.24 -13.23
C PHE A 94 -16.42 15.33 -13.60
N GLU A 95 -16.42 15.83 -14.82
CA GLU A 95 -17.41 16.82 -15.29
C GLU A 95 -18.82 16.21 -15.30
N ALA A 96 -18.95 15.04 -15.91
CA ALA A 96 -20.22 14.31 -15.94
C ALA A 96 -20.69 13.94 -14.52
N LEU A 97 -19.77 13.68 -13.62
CA LEU A 97 -20.07 13.24 -12.27
C LEU A 97 -20.39 14.39 -11.32
N LEU A 98 -19.78 15.57 -11.51
CA LEU A 98 -20.10 16.79 -10.75
C LEU A 98 -21.54 17.26 -11.03
N ALA A 99 -22.13 16.83 -12.14
CA ALA A 99 -23.56 17.01 -12.43
C ALA A 99 -24.46 16.05 -11.60
N THR A 100 -23.89 15.06 -10.90
CA THR A 100 -24.63 14.12 -10.05
C THR A 100 -24.46 14.44 -8.56
N PRO A 101 -25.44 14.14 -7.70
CA PRO A 101 -25.35 14.37 -6.24
C PRO A 101 -24.46 13.36 -5.52
N THR A 102 -23.52 12.70 -6.22
CA THR A 102 -22.68 11.65 -5.65
C THR A 102 -21.49 12.26 -4.92
N PRO A 103 -21.23 11.90 -3.63
CA PRO A 103 -20.14 12.46 -2.88
C PRO A 103 -18.77 11.94 -3.40
N LEU A 104 -17.82 12.85 -3.57
CA LEU A 104 -16.46 12.57 -4.07
C LEU A 104 -15.75 11.37 -3.42
N PRO A 105 -15.81 11.17 -2.07
CA PRO A 105 -15.19 10.00 -1.45
C PRO A 105 -15.76 8.67 -1.95
N ALA A 106 -17.08 8.58 -2.16
CA ALA A 106 -17.69 7.34 -2.66
C ALA A 106 -17.20 6.97 -4.06
N LEU A 107 -16.94 7.98 -4.89
CA LEU A 107 -16.41 7.81 -6.23
C LEU A 107 -14.96 7.29 -6.23
N LEU A 108 -14.12 7.91 -5.40
CA LEU A 108 -12.72 7.50 -5.27
C LEU A 108 -12.65 6.06 -4.73
N ILE A 109 -13.42 5.74 -3.69
CA ILE A 109 -13.48 4.38 -3.13
C ILE A 109 -13.97 3.37 -4.19
N GLY A 110 -15.00 3.70 -4.96
CA GLY A 110 -15.50 2.80 -6.01
C GLY A 110 -14.48 2.54 -7.12
N ARG A 111 -13.74 3.56 -7.55
CA ARG A 111 -12.70 3.42 -8.59
C ARG A 111 -11.43 2.73 -8.10
N THR A 112 -11.04 2.96 -6.85
CA THR A 112 -9.84 2.32 -6.25
C THR A 112 -10.13 0.91 -5.74
N GLY A 113 -11.38 0.59 -5.43
CA GLY A 113 -11.78 -0.70 -4.85
C GLY A 113 -11.32 -1.91 -5.66
N TYR A 114 -11.38 -1.82 -6.99
CA TYR A 114 -10.86 -2.87 -7.88
C TYR A 114 -9.34 -3.06 -7.73
N ALA A 115 -8.56 -1.98 -7.63
CA ALA A 115 -7.10 -2.06 -7.47
C ALA A 115 -6.73 -2.74 -6.14
N PHE A 116 -7.44 -2.42 -5.06
CA PHE A 116 -7.24 -3.07 -3.75
C PHE A 116 -7.66 -4.55 -3.78
N LEU A 117 -8.78 -4.88 -4.41
CA LEU A 117 -9.22 -6.28 -4.56
C LEU A 117 -8.16 -7.11 -5.32
N TRP A 118 -7.59 -6.54 -6.37
CA TRP A 118 -6.51 -7.14 -7.14
C TRP A 118 -5.22 -7.29 -6.31
N ALA A 119 -4.83 -6.26 -5.57
CA ALA A 119 -3.70 -6.31 -4.65
C ALA A 119 -3.88 -7.40 -3.59
N PHE A 120 -5.09 -7.55 -3.04
CA PHE A 120 -5.40 -8.58 -2.06
C PHE A 120 -5.27 -9.99 -2.65
N GLY A 121 -5.72 -10.21 -3.88
CA GLY A 121 -5.48 -11.47 -4.59
C GLY A 121 -3.99 -11.80 -4.76
N ARG A 122 -3.17 -10.78 -5.09
CA ARG A 122 -1.71 -10.92 -5.18
C ARG A 122 -1.06 -11.24 -3.84
N ILE A 123 -1.54 -10.64 -2.75
CA ILE A 123 -1.07 -10.90 -1.38
C ILE A 123 -1.35 -12.35 -0.98
N ILE A 124 -2.57 -12.83 -1.20
CA ILE A 124 -2.93 -14.22 -0.92
C ILE A 124 -2.00 -15.17 -1.68
N LEU A 125 -1.74 -14.86 -2.95
CA LEU A 125 -0.86 -15.68 -3.78
C LEU A 125 0.59 -15.68 -3.27
N LEU A 126 1.14 -14.51 -2.93
CA LEU A 126 2.49 -14.38 -2.36
C LEU A 126 2.62 -15.12 -1.03
N MET A 127 1.62 -14.95 -0.15
CA MET A 127 1.62 -15.62 1.15
C MET A 127 1.49 -17.14 1.00
N SER A 128 0.61 -17.63 0.10
CA SER A 128 0.48 -19.07 -0.14
C SER A 128 1.76 -19.67 -0.73
N ALA A 129 2.41 -18.98 -1.66
CA ALA A 129 3.70 -19.41 -2.19
C ALA A 129 4.80 -19.41 -1.12
N GLY A 130 4.83 -18.40 -0.24
CA GLY A 130 5.75 -18.35 0.90
C GLY A 130 5.57 -19.51 1.87
N LEU A 131 4.32 -19.86 2.19
CA LEU A 131 3.99 -21.02 3.03
C LEU A 131 4.45 -22.34 2.39
N LEU A 132 4.26 -22.49 1.08
CA LEU A 132 4.73 -23.66 0.33
C LEU A 132 6.26 -23.76 0.28
N LEU A 133 6.96 -22.63 0.35
CA LEU A 133 8.43 -22.54 0.39
C LEU A 133 9.00 -22.60 1.82
N GLY A 134 8.17 -22.89 2.83
CA GLY A 134 8.61 -23.18 4.20
C GLY A 134 8.54 -22.02 5.18
N VAL A 135 7.96 -20.86 4.81
CA VAL A 135 7.80 -19.75 5.76
C VAL A 135 6.84 -20.15 6.88
N GLU A 136 7.31 -20.13 8.11
CA GLU A 136 6.50 -20.38 9.30
C GLU A 136 5.74 -19.11 9.72
N VAL A 137 4.41 -19.23 9.84
CA VAL A 137 3.51 -18.15 10.23
C VAL A 137 2.78 -18.51 11.51
N GLN A 138 2.75 -17.58 12.45
CA GLN A 138 2.05 -17.73 13.74
C GLN A 138 0.55 -17.40 13.56
N TRP A 139 -0.24 -18.40 13.15
CA TRP A 139 -1.67 -18.26 12.86
C TRP A 139 -2.50 -17.69 14.01
N ALA A 140 -2.10 -17.98 15.26
CA ALA A 140 -2.75 -17.42 16.44
C ALA A 140 -2.69 -15.90 16.52
N ARG A 141 -1.70 -15.29 15.84
CA ARG A 141 -1.48 -13.83 15.79
C ARG A 141 -2.03 -13.15 14.54
N LEU A 142 -2.74 -13.89 13.70
CA LEU A 142 -3.30 -13.36 12.46
C LEU A 142 -4.23 -12.14 12.67
N PRO A 143 -5.13 -12.09 13.67
CA PRO A 143 -5.97 -10.91 13.89
C PRO A 143 -5.15 -9.65 14.22
N GLU A 144 -4.09 -9.80 15.02
CA GLU A 144 -3.19 -8.72 15.38
C GLU A 144 -2.39 -8.23 14.15
N ALA A 145 -1.90 -9.16 13.34
CA ALA A 145 -1.20 -8.87 12.10
C ALA A 145 -2.12 -8.15 11.08
N LEU A 146 -3.38 -8.54 10.96
CA LEU A 146 -4.37 -7.87 10.11
C LEU A 146 -4.67 -6.44 10.57
N LEU A 147 -4.67 -6.18 11.89
CA LEU A 147 -4.79 -4.82 12.41
C LEU A 147 -3.60 -3.95 11.97
N LEU A 148 -2.38 -4.44 12.19
CA LEU A 148 -1.14 -3.74 11.78
C LEU A 148 -1.11 -3.49 10.27
N PHE A 149 -1.44 -4.51 9.49
CA PHE A 149 -1.57 -4.41 8.04
C PHE A 149 -2.59 -3.34 7.62
N GLY A 150 -3.77 -3.33 8.25
CA GLY A 150 -4.81 -2.32 8.01
C GLY A 150 -4.36 -0.90 8.33
N LEU A 151 -3.58 -0.71 9.39
CA LEU A 151 -3.01 0.60 9.74
C LEU A 151 -1.98 1.07 8.71
N VAL A 152 -1.12 0.18 8.19
CA VAL A 152 -0.19 0.52 7.09
C VAL A 152 -0.97 0.93 5.84
N VAL A 153 -1.99 0.15 5.46
CA VAL A 153 -2.88 0.50 4.33
C VAL A 153 -3.52 1.87 4.52
N ALA A 154 -4.02 2.15 5.71
CA ALA A 154 -4.66 3.41 6.04
C ALA A 154 -3.68 4.59 5.95
N ALA A 155 -2.47 4.45 6.48
CA ALA A 155 -1.43 5.47 6.39
C ALA A 155 -1.09 5.80 4.93
N TYR A 156 -0.83 4.78 4.11
CA TYR A 156 -0.49 4.98 2.70
C TYR A 156 -1.67 5.37 1.82
N ALA A 157 -2.89 5.00 2.16
CA ALA A 157 -4.09 5.57 1.54
C ALA A 157 -4.20 7.08 1.79
N GLY A 158 -3.86 7.54 3.01
CA GLY A 158 -3.75 8.96 3.33
C GLY A 158 -2.72 9.69 2.45
N VAL A 159 -1.53 9.12 2.29
CA VAL A 159 -0.49 9.66 1.38
C VAL A 159 -0.96 9.62 -0.08
N GLY A 160 -1.66 8.58 -0.51
CA GLY A 160 -2.26 8.48 -1.84
C GLY A 160 -3.32 9.56 -2.10
N LEU A 161 -4.12 9.91 -1.08
CA LEU A 161 -5.07 11.03 -1.14
C LEU A 161 -4.35 12.38 -1.23
N LEU A 162 -3.25 12.57 -0.49
CA LEU A 162 -2.38 13.75 -0.64
C LEU A 162 -1.89 13.87 -2.09
N ALA A 163 -1.32 12.80 -2.64
CA ALA A 163 -0.84 12.77 -4.02
C ALA A 163 -1.94 13.07 -5.03
N ALA A 164 -3.15 12.53 -4.82
CA ALA A 164 -4.32 12.84 -5.65
C ALA A 164 -4.69 14.33 -5.61
N GLY A 165 -4.60 14.98 -4.44
CA GLY A 165 -4.77 16.42 -4.30
C GLY A 165 -3.74 17.23 -5.10
N PHE A 166 -2.47 16.81 -5.07
CA PHE A 166 -1.42 17.45 -5.88
C PHE A 166 -1.67 17.29 -7.39
N VAL A 167 -2.15 16.12 -7.84
CA VAL A 167 -2.52 15.90 -9.24
C VAL A 167 -3.57 16.92 -9.69
N VAL A 168 -4.60 17.17 -8.86
CA VAL A 168 -5.64 18.18 -9.15
C VAL A 168 -5.09 19.59 -9.24
N SER A 169 -4.21 19.97 -8.30
CA SER A 169 -3.72 21.36 -8.19
C SER A 169 -2.63 21.71 -9.19
N PHE A 170 -1.70 20.78 -9.43
CA PHE A 170 -0.47 21.06 -10.19
C PHE A 170 -0.43 20.35 -11.55
N ARG A 171 -1.47 19.59 -11.91
CA ARG A 171 -1.52 18.80 -13.16
C ARG A 171 -0.29 17.90 -13.37
N THR A 172 0.36 17.51 -12.26
CA THR A 172 1.56 16.66 -12.27
C THR A 172 1.18 15.20 -12.42
N ASN A 173 1.96 14.47 -13.22
CA ASN A 173 1.86 13.03 -13.31
C ASN A 173 2.30 12.36 -11.99
N ALA A 174 2.09 11.05 -11.87
CA ALA A 174 2.31 10.22 -10.69
C ALA A 174 3.77 10.16 -10.13
N MET A 175 4.57 11.22 -10.31
CA MET A 175 5.95 11.29 -9.81
C MET A 175 6.02 11.25 -8.28
N ILE A 176 5.10 11.94 -7.59
CA ILE A 176 5.09 12.00 -6.12
C ILE A 176 4.85 10.62 -5.49
N PRO A 177 3.81 9.86 -5.89
CA PRO A 177 3.62 8.49 -5.41
C PRO A 177 4.84 7.60 -5.63
N GLN A 178 5.49 7.72 -6.79
CA GLN A 178 6.66 6.92 -7.11
C GLN A 178 7.88 7.27 -6.23
N ALA A 179 8.14 8.55 -6.00
CA ALA A 179 9.20 8.99 -5.11
C ALA A 179 8.99 8.50 -3.67
N VAL A 180 7.76 8.62 -3.15
CA VAL A 180 7.41 8.11 -1.82
C VAL A 180 7.57 6.60 -1.75
N LEU A 181 7.18 5.86 -2.81
CA LEU A 181 7.34 4.41 -2.87
C LEU A 181 8.82 4.00 -2.81
N VAL A 182 9.68 4.65 -3.60
CA VAL A 182 11.12 4.38 -3.61
C VAL A 182 11.74 4.68 -2.24
N LEU A 183 11.45 5.85 -1.65
CA LEU A 183 11.92 6.20 -0.32
C LEU A 183 11.44 5.20 0.73
N SER A 184 10.16 4.82 0.70
CA SER A 184 9.61 3.82 1.62
C SER A 184 10.24 2.44 1.41
N THR A 185 10.58 2.06 0.19
CA THR A 185 11.22 0.77 -0.10
C THR A 185 12.65 0.72 0.45
N VAL A 186 13.43 1.79 0.24
CA VAL A 186 14.83 1.87 0.64
C VAL A 186 14.95 2.06 2.15
N LEU A 187 14.23 3.03 2.72
CA LEU A 187 14.35 3.38 4.14
C LEU A 187 13.41 2.58 5.05
N GLY A 188 12.33 2.04 4.51
CA GLY A 188 11.30 1.32 5.28
C GLY A 188 11.68 -0.09 5.72
N GLY A 189 12.89 -0.55 5.42
CA GLY A 189 13.36 -1.84 5.92
C GLY A 189 12.80 -3.06 5.17
N VAL A 190 12.46 -2.93 3.89
CA VAL A 190 11.83 -4.01 3.11
C VAL A 190 12.80 -5.19 2.90
N TYR A 191 14.03 -4.90 2.48
CA TYR A 191 15.05 -5.90 2.15
C TYR A 191 16.13 -6.06 3.22
N PHE A 192 16.29 -5.07 4.11
CA PHE A 192 17.25 -5.12 5.21
C PHE A 192 16.65 -4.42 6.44
N PRO A 193 16.96 -4.85 7.65
CA PRO A 193 16.41 -4.23 8.85
C PRO A 193 16.94 -2.80 9.01
N THR A 194 16.13 -1.95 9.62
CA THR A 194 16.47 -0.54 9.83
C THR A 194 17.67 -0.31 10.73
N SER A 195 18.10 -1.32 11.49
CA SER A 195 19.32 -1.31 12.29
C SER A 195 20.60 -1.11 11.48
N VAL A 196 20.58 -1.46 10.19
CA VAL A 196 21.73 -1.29 9.26
C VAL A 196 21.77 0.10 8.63
N VAL A 197 20.70 0.87 8.75
CA VAL A 197 20.62 2.23 8.19
C VAL A 197 21.59 3.17 8.92
N PRO A 198 22.37 4.00 8.20
CA PRO A 198 23.29 4.93 8.83
C PRO A 198 22.60 5.85 9.85
N PRO A 199 23.24 6.17 11.00
CA PRO A 199 22.63 6.95 12.08
C PRO A 199 22.12 8.33 11.65
N ALA A 200 22.71 8.91 10.61
CA ALA A 200 22.28 10.20 10.05
C ALA A 200 20.87 10.14 9.39
N VAL A 201 20.47 8.96 8.89
CA VAL A 201 19.22 8.77 8.13
C VAL A 201 18.20 7.95 8.94
N ALA A 202 18.64 7.24 9.97
CA ALA A 202 17.78 6.41 10.83
C ALA A 202 16.57 7.17 11.40
N PRO A 203 16.66 8.43 11.88
CA PRO A 203 15.50 9.17 12.35
C PRO A 203 14.44 9.39 11.25
N LEU A 204 14.88 9.60 10.01
CA LEU A 204 13.94 9.77 8.88
C LEU A 204 13.22 8.46 8.56
N ALA A 205 13.92 7.32 8.67
CA ALA A 205 13.32 6.00 8.46
C ALA A 205 12.19 5.72 9.47
N GLU A 206 12.33 6.11 10.72
CA GLU A 206 11.31 5.91 11.76
C GLU A 206 10.01 6.71 11.52
N TRP A 207 10.07 7.81 10.77
CA TRP A 207 8.87 8.59 10.37
C TRP A 207 8.11 7.98 9.18
N ILE A 208 8.73 7.05 8.46
CA ILE A 208 8.07 6.35 7.36
C ILE A 208 7.12 5.31 7.93
N PRO A 209 5.80 5.35 7.64
CA PRO A 209 4.83 4.41 8.24
C PRO A 209 5.13 2.94 7.97
N LEU A 210 5.88 2.64 6.90
CA LEU A 210 6.28 1.29 6.54
C LEU A 210 7.25 0.69 7.56
N THR A 211 8.16 1.48 8.13
CA THR A 211 9.18 1.03 9.07
C THR A 211 8.59 0.40 10.34
N PRO A 212 7.83 1.13 11.18
CA PRO A 212 7.21 0.53 12.35
C PRO A 212 6.17 -0.54 11.96
N GLY A 213 5.50 -0.37 10.82
CA GLY A 213 4.53 -1.33 10.32
C GLY A 213 5.15 -2.68 9.98
N LEU A 214 6.28 -2.70 9.24
CA LEU A 214 7.00 -3.92 8.89
C LEU A 214 7.59 -4.60 10.12
N ARG A 215 8.27 -3.85 10.98
CA ARG A 215 8.88 -4.37 12.20
C ARG A 215 7.83 -5.05 13.09
N ALA A 216 6.75 -4.35 13.42
CA ALA A 216 5.67 -4.90 14.22
C ALA A 216 5.00 -6.12 13.54
N LEU A 217 4.76 -6.06 12.23
CA LEU A 217 4.13 -7.17 11.49
C LEU A 217 5.01 -8.42 11.49
N ARG A 218 6.33 -8.28 11.27
CA ARG A 218 7.28 -9.40 11.32
C ARG A 218 7.37 -10.01 12.71
N GLN A 219 7.52 -9.18 13.74
CA GLN A 219 7.58 -9.63 15.13
C GLN A 219 6.29 -10.37 15.51
N THR A 220 5.13 -9.87 15.10
CA THR A 220 3.85 -10.52 15.42
C THR A 220 3.64 -11.80 14.61
N LEU A 221 3.86 -11.77 13.29
CA LEU A 221 3.47 -12.88 12.41
C LEU A 221 4.55 -13.97 12.29
N LEU A 222 5.86 -13.63 12.34
CA LEU A 222 6.95 -14.58 12.20
C LEU A 222 7.51 -15.03 13.55
N LEU A 223 7.60 -14.12 14.55
CA LEU A 223 8.13 -14.45 15.87
C LEU A 223 7.04 -14.74 16.90
N GLY A 224 5.78 -14.39 16.65
CA GLY A 224 4.65 -14.65 17.55
C GLY A 224 4.51 -13.65 18.70
N TYR A 225 5.15 -12.49 18.65
CA TYR A 225 5.05 -11.48 19.70
C TYR A 225 3.65 -10.89 19.80
N PRO A 226 3.12 -10.68 21.02
CA PRO A 226 1.84 -10.02 21.21
C PRO A 226 1.94 -8.52 20.87
N LEU A 227 0.81 -7.89 20.52
CA LEU A 227 0.74 -6.42 20.30
C LEU A 227 1.25 -5.61 21.50
N SER A 228 1.19 -6.17 22.70
CA SER A 228 1.72 -5.52 23.88
C SER A 228 3.25 -5.33 23.83
N ALA A 229 3.97 -6.22 23.16
CA ALA A 229 5.41 -6.10 22.97
C ALA A 229 5.78 -5.07 21.89
N THR A 230 4.90 -4.85 20.90
CA THR A 230 5.10 -3.93 19.78
C THR A 230 4.34 -2.60 19.96
N ARG A 231 3.96 -2.24 21.19
CA ARG A 231 3.16 -1.03 21.49
C ARG A 231 3.76 0.25 20.94
N GLY A 232 5.07 0.42 21.00
CA GLY A 232 5.76 1.61 20.48
C GLY A 232 5.53 1.79 18.97
N ASP A 233 5.71 0.72 18.21
CA ASP A 233 5.51 0.72 16.77
C ASP A 233 4.03 0.84 16.40
N LEU A 234 3.14 0.20 17.16
CA LEU A 234 1.70 0.33 16.98
C LEU A 234 1.23 1.78 17.16
N LEU A 235 1.69 2.47 18.21
CA LEU A 235 1.33 3.87 18.46
C LEU A 235 1.87 4.80 17.38
N ARG A 236 3.14 4.62 16.96
CA ARG A 236 3.72 5.39 15.85
C ARG A 236 2.95 5.20 14.56
N LEU A 237 2.62 3.94 14.23
CA LEU A 237 1.86 3.60 13.03
C LEU A 237 0.44 4.18 13.07
N PHE A 238 -0.24 4.11 14.21
CA PHE A 238 -1.56 4.70 14.40
C PHE A 238 -1.52 6.22 14.25
N ALA A 239 -0.56 6.88 14.88
CA ALA A 239 -0.38 8.33 14.75
C ALA A 239 -0.08 8.73 13.28
N ALA A 240 0.82 8.00 12.61
CA ALA A 240 1.12 8.23 11.20
C ALA A 240 -0.11 8.04 10.31
N ALA A 241 -0.91 6.97 10.53
CA ALA A 241 -2.13 6.73 9.77
C ALA A 241 -3.15 7.87 9.98
N ALA A 242 -3.38 8.28 11.22
CA ALA A 242 -4.29 9.37 11.55
C ALA A 242 -3.86 10.69 10.88
N VAL A 243 -2.59 11.06 11.01
CA VAL A 243 -2.03 12.28 10.40
C VAL A 243 -2.11 12.23 8.87
N CYS A 244 -1.69 11.14 8.25
CA CYS A 244 -1.69 11.00 6.79
C CYS A 244 -3.12 11.06 6.22
N ILE A 245 -4.09 10.39 6.85
CA ILE A 245 -5.49 10.44 6.42
C ILE A 245 -6.05 11.84 6.56
N LEU A 246 -5.84 12.48 7.73
CA LEU A 246 -6.35 13.83 7.98
C LEU A 246 -5.80 14.81 6.95
N LEU A 247 -4.48 14.83 6.76
CA LEU A 247 -3.83 15.68 5.76
C LEU A 247 -4.30 15.35 4.34
N GLY A 248 -4.40 14.06 4.00
CA GLY A 248 -4.87 13.62 2.69
C GLY A 248 -6.27 14.11 2.36
N VAL A 249 -7.20 13.97 3.30
CA VAL A 249 -8.58 14.43 3.13
C VAL A 249 -8.67 15.96 3.04
N VAL A 250 -7.93 16.68 3.89
CA VAL A 250 -7.92 18.15 3.90
C VAL A 250 -7.36 18.68 2.58
N VAL A 251 -6.19 18.21 2.15
CA VAL A 251 -5.54 18.66 0.91
C VAL A 251 -6.40 18.32 -0.30
N LEU A 252 -6.95 17.12 -0.37
CA LEU A 252 -7.82 16.70 -1.48
C LEU A 252 -9.06 17.60 -1.57
N ARG A 253 -9.75 17.86 -0.45
CA ARG A 253 -10.91 18.76 -0.41
C ARG A 253 -10.57 20.18 -0.84
N TRP A 254 -9.44 20.70 -0.34
CA TRP A 254 -8.96 22.02 -0.72
C TRP A 254 -8.63 22.10 -2.21
N SER A 255 -7.94 21.13 -2.77
CA SER A 255 -7.58 21.06 -4.18
C SER A 255 -8.80 21.05 -5.10
N PHE A 256 -9.81 20.23 -4.79
CA PHE A 256 -11.07 20.22 -5.56
C PHE A 256 -11.85 21.53 -5.40
N GLY A 257 -11.87 22.13 -4.21
CA GLY A 257 -12.47 23.43 -3.97
C GLY A 257 -11.81 24.53 -4.79
N TYR A 258 -10.49 24.53 -4.86
CA TYR A 258 -9.71 25.47 -5.67
C TYR A 258 -9.98 25.26 -7.18
N ALA A 259 -9.89 24.03 -7.66
CA ALA A 259 -10.11 23.70 -9.06
C ALA A 259 -11.53 24.07 -9.56
N ARG A 260 -12.55 23.91 -8.71
CA ARG A 260 -13.93 24.36 -9.00
C ARG A 260 -14.02 25.87 -9.16
N ARG A 261 -13.40 26.66 -8.25
CA ARG A 261 -13.42 28.14 -8.29
C ARG A 261 -12.64 28.69 -9.48
N ALA A 262 -11.54 28.04 -9.85
CA ALA A 262 -10.69 28.43 -10.97
C ALA A 262 -11.25 28.01 -12.36
N GLY A 263 -12.35 27.25 -12.42
CA GLY A 263 -12.91 26.71 -13.66
C GLY A 263 -11.96 25.76 -14.41
N SER A 264 -10.89 25.30 -13.75
CA SER A 264 -9.79 24.56 -14.38
C SER A 264 -10.10 23.08 -14.62
N LEU A 265 -11.23 22.58 -14.15
CA LEU A 265 -11.66 21.19 -14.35
C LEU A 265 -12.04 20.87 -15.79
N ALA A 266 -12.47 21.90 -16.58
CA ALA A 266 -12.86 21.77 -17.99
C ALA A 266 -11.68 21.91 -18.98
N GLN A 267 -10.44 22.04 -18.50
CA GLN A 267 -9.26 22.28 -19.34
C GLN A 267 -8.30 21.06 -19.40
N TYR A 268 -8.79 19.87 -19.07
CA TYR A 268 -8.02 18.63 -19.18
C TYR A 268 -8.29 17.87 -20.45
#